data_8e117804166a04903047712ea6e625d4
#
_entry.id   8e117804166a04903047712ea6e625d4
#
_cell.length_a   1.000
_cell.length_b   1.000
_cell.length_c   1.000
_cell.angle_alpha   90.00
_cell.angle_beta   90.00
_cell.angle_gamma   90.00
#
_symmetry.space_group_name_H-M   'P 1'
#
loop_
_entity.id
_entity.type
_entity.pdbx_description
1 polymer ?
#
loop_
_entity_poly.entity_id
_entity_poly.type
_entity_poly.pdbx_seq_one_letter_code
_entity_poly.pdbx_strand_id
1 'polypeptide(L)'
;MFVRIAAGAVAGIDAVTVSVEVNVAAAGQLGLFLVGLPDNAVKESEQRIRSAFENTGLRMTGKKLVVNLAPADLRKEGAGFDLPIAVGILAATEQVPAEALDGTLKPVRGILPMAVKAREEGLRRLIVPCDNACEAAVVEGVEVIGAASLGETVEYLRGDRTIAPAAASAAFAEEEGGYAEDFADVKGQAAVKRALEIAAAGGHNVLMIGAPGSGKTMLARRLPSILPPLTLDEALETTKIHSVAGKIGAHRGLLAERPFRAPHHLSSQVALIGGGQSPRPGEVSLAHNGILFLDELPEFGRNVLEVLRQPLEERRITVSRARYSVEYPANFTLVAAMNPCPCGYYNHPTRECTCPPGAVHRYLGRISGPLMDRIDLHIEVTPVSIQEMASAERGEPSAAIRRRVVRAHEVQRNRFRGVAGVYTNAMMTGRMVREYCPIDAEARTLLERAMERLSLSARAYDRILKVARTIADLAGDERIGTAPIAEAIGYRSLDRESWGR
;
A
#
# COMPACT_ATOMS: atom_id res chain seq x y z
N MET A 1 -42.83 9.91 -13.72
CA MET A 1 -42.42 8.64 -13.11
C MET A 1 -41.16 8.88 -12.31
N PHE A 2 -41.02 8.29 -11.11
CA PHE A 2 -39.83 8.41 -10.23
C PHE A 2 -39.15 7.05 -10.10
N VAL A 3 -37.87 7.01 -10.34
CA VAL A 3 -37.04 5.80 -10.22
C VAL A 3 -35.81 6.09 -9.37
N ARG A 4 -35.40 5.12 -8.57
CA ARG A 4 -34.20 5.19 -7.74
C ARG A 4 -33.26 4.02 -8.09
N ILE A 5 -31.98 4.35 -8.38
CA ILE A 5 -30.91 3.39 -8.66
C ILE A 5 -29.82 3.57 -7.61
N ALA A 6 -29.33 2.49 -7.03
CA ALA A 6 -28.17 2.54 -6.15
C ALA A 6 -26.88 2.58 -6.97
N ALA A 7 -25.99 3.49 -6.63
CA ALA A 7 -24.64 3.63 -7.18
C ALA A 7 -23.62 3.76 -6.05
N GLY A 8 -22.33 3.57 -6.34
CA GLY A 8 -21.26 3.75 -5.38
C GLY A 8 -20.42 4.99 -5.67
N ALA A 9 -19.96 5.66 -4.62
CA ALA A 9 -18.93 6.70 -4.69
C ALA A 9 -17.80 6.38 -3.74
N VAL A 10 -16.56 6.60 -4.17
CA VAL A 10 -15.38 6.40 -3.32
C VAL A 10 -15.25 7.56 -2.33
N ALA A 11 -15.02 7.23 -1.06
CA ALA A 11 -14.73 8.16 0.03
C ALA A 11 -13.49 7.66 0.80
N GLY A 12 -12.32 8.18 0.50
CA GLY A 12 -11.06 7.67 1.04
C GLY A 12 -10.68 6.32 0.43
N ILE A 13 -10.65 5.28 1.25
CA ILE A 13 -10.45 3.87 0.82
C ILE A 13 -11.76 3.07 0.83
N ASP A 14 -12.83 3.65 1.33
CA ASP A 14 -14.15 3.04 1.41
C ASP A 14 -15.09 3.59 0.35
N ALA A 15 -16.29 3.07 0.29
CA ALA A 15 -17.34 3.57 -0.58
C ALA A 15 -18.58 3.99 0.22
N VAL A 16 -19.30 4.93 -0.37
CA VAL A 16 -20.60 5.40 0.12
C VAL A 16 -21.64 5.14 -0.96
N THR A 17 -22.81 4.63 -0.57
CA THR A 17 -23.91 4.46 -1.50
C THR A 17 -24.51 5.81 -1.89
N VAL A 18 -24.65 6.02 -3.18
CA VAL A 18 -25.29 7.19 -3.79
C VAL A 18 -26.61 6.75 -4.40
N SER A 19 -27.69 7.39 -4.00
CA SER A 19 -29.00 7.20 -4.63
C SER A 19 -29.10 8.10 -5.86
N VAL A 20 -29.20 7.51 -7.03
CA VAL A 20 -29.49 8.19 -8.29
C VAL A 20 -31.00 8.19 -8.48
N GLU A 21 -31.63 9.34 -8.27
CA GLU A 21 -33.07 9.52 -8.31
C GLU A 21 -33.46 10.24 -9.61
N VAL A 22 -34.15 9.55 -10.49
CA VAL A 22 -34.55 10.07 -11.78
C VAL A 22 -36.05 10.38 -11.79
N ASN A 23 -36.40 11.63 -12.08
CA ASN A 23 -37.78 12.09 -12.20
C ASN A 23 -38.05 12.66 -13.59
N VAL A 24 -39.09 12.13 -14.24
CA VAL A 24 -39.60 12.64 -15.51
C VAL A 24 -40.76 13.60 -15.24
N ALA A 25 -40.52 14.89 -15.43
CA ALA A 25 -41.54 15.92 -15.23
C ALA A 25 -42.48 16.02 -16.42
N ALA A 26 -43.78 16.22 -16.15
CA ALA A 26 -44.82 16.30 -17.19
C ALA A 26 -44.75 17.59 -18.02
N ALA A 27 -44.21 18.68 -17.46
CA ALA A 27 -44.05 19.96 -18.12
C ALA A 27 -42.75 20.67 -17.69
N GLY A 28 -42.18 21.52 -18.55
CA GLY A 28 -41.00 22.33 -18.27
C GLY A 28 -40.01 22.37 -19.43
N GLN A 29 -38.90 23.11 -19.24
CA GLN A 29 -37.84 23.20 -20.22
C GLN A 29 -37.21 21.82 -20.50
N LEU A 30 -37.08 21.45 -21.78
CA LEU A 30 -36.46 20.20 -22.20
C LEU A 30 -35.01 20.14 -21.78
N GLY A 31 -34.56 19.00 -21.27
CA GLY A 31 -33.17 18.78 -20.91
C GLY A 31 -32.99 17.87 -19.69
N LEU A 32 -31.73 17.51 -19.44
CA LEU A 32 -31.28 16.77 -18.27
C LEU A 32 -30.72 17.75 -17.23
N PHE A 33 -31.29 17.76 -16.04
CA PHE A 33 -30.86 18.58 -14.92
C PHE A 33 -30.26 17.71 -13.83
N LEU A 34 -28.95 17.87 -13.59
CA LEU A 34 -28.21 17.13 -12.56
C LEU A 34 -28.12 17.97 -11.27
N VAL A 35 -28.52 17.38 -10.14
CA VAL A 35 -28.52 18.00 -8.81
C VAL A 35 -27.77 17.11 -7.84
N GLY A 36 -27.17 17.64 -6.77
CA GLY A 36 -26.50 16.88 -5.71
C GLY A 36 -24.96 16.94 -5.80
N LEU A 37 -24.39 18.13 -5.98
CA LEU A 37 -22.94 18.40 -6.04
C LEU A 37 -22.16 17.57 -7.08
N PRO A 38 -22.62 17.49 -8.35
CA PRO A 38 -21.84 16.84 -9.40
C PRO A 38 -20.57 17.65 -9.71
N ASP A 39 -19.45 16.97 -9.94
CA ASP A 39 -18.25 17.58 -10.52
C ASP A 39 -18.43 17.86 -12.03
N ASN A 40 -17.39 18.40 -12.68
CA ASN A 40 -17.48 18.68 -14.11
C ASN A 40 -17.62 17.39 -14.94
N ALA A 41 -16.96 16.30 -14.54
CA ALA A 41 -17.07 15.03 -15.23
C ALA A 41 -18.48 14.44 -15.16
N VAL A 42 -19.15 14.57 -13.99
CA VAL A 42 -20.55 14.16 -13.83
C VAL A 42 -21.50 15.10 -14.58
N LYS A 43 -21.20 16.40 -14.67
CA LYS A 43 -22.03 17.33 -15.49
C LYS A 43 -21.97 17.02 -16.99
N GLU A 44 -20.82 16.53 -17.46
CA GLU A 44 -20.64 16.08 -18.85
C GLU A 44 -21.33 14.73 -19.16
N SER A 45 -21.85 14.03 -18.13
CA SER A 45 -22.59 12.77 -18.31
C SER A 45 -23.75 12.92 -19.28
N GLU A 46 -24.43 14.07 -19.30
CA GLU A 46 -25.52 14.31 -20.24
C GLU A 46 -25.10 14.08 -21.69
N GLN A 47 -23.94 14.62 -22.09
CA GLN A 47 -23.48 14.48 -23.47
C GLN A 47 -23.05 13.06 -23.77
N ARG A 48 -22.35 12.39 -22.82
CA ARG A 48 -21.94 10.99 -22.99
C ARG A 48 -23.12 10.03 -23.07
N ILE A 49 -24.12 10.22 -22.18
CA ILE A 49 -25.34 9.41 -22.17
C ILE A 49 -26.15 9.64 -23.43
N ARG A 50 -26.27 10.90 -23.89
CA ARG A 50 -26.96 11.25 -25.15
C ARG A 50 -26.30 10.54 -26.33
N SER A 51 -24.99 10.64 -26.49
CA SER A 51 -24.25 9.94 -27.54
C SER A 51 -24.38 8.42 -27.44
N ALA A 52 -24.33 7.86 -26.22
CA ALA A 52 -24.53 6.43 -26.02
C ALA A 52 -25.93 5.99 -26.44
N PHE A 53 -26.97 6.77 -26.13
CA PHE A 53 -28.35 6.48 -26.52
C PHE A 53 -28.52 6.56 -28.04
N GLU A 54 -27.99 7.59 -28.70
CA GLU A 54 -28.03 7.74 -30.17
C GLU A 54 -27.35 6.56 -30.85
N ASN A 55 -26.16 6.15 -30.35
CA ASN A 55 -25.42 5.01 -30.91
C ASN A 55 -26.05 3.65 -30.63
N THR A 56 -26.94 3.54 -29.63
CA THR A 56 -27.64 2.29 -29.24
C THR A 56 -29.08 2.24 -29.69
N GLY A 57 -29.52 3.20 -30.51
CA GLY A 57 -30.94 3.28 -30.97
C GLY A 57 -31.92 3.67 -29.86
N LEU A 58 -31.43 4.02 -28.66
CA LEU A 58 -32.25 4.51 -27.55
C LEU A 58 -32.50 6.00 -27.71
N ARG A 59 -33.62 6.50 -27.18
CA ARG A 59 -33.96 7.92 -27.32
C ARG A 59 -34.00 8.66 -26.00
N MET A 60 -33.37 9.82 -25.95
CA MET A 60 -33.65 10.78 -24.87
C MET A 60 -35.10 11.26 -25.00
N THR A 61 -35.86 11.17 -23.92
CA THR A 61 -37.24 11.65 -23.92
C THR A 61 -37.27 13.18 -24.15
N GLY A 62 -38.24 13.65 -24.93
CA GLY A 62 -38.51 15.08 -25.11
C GLY A 62 -39.14 15.74 -23.90
N LYS A 63 -38.97 15.21 -22.67
CA LYS A 63 -39.47 15.77 -21.41
C LYS A 63 -38.33 16.29 -20.54
N LYS A 64 -38.66 17.05 -19.53
CA LYS A 64 -37.70 17.48 -18.51
C LYS A 64 -37.31 16.29 -17.64
N LEU A 65 -36.02 16.00 -17.59
CA LEU A 65 -35.43 14.99 -16.72
C LEU A 65 -34.69 15.67 -15.58
N VAL A 66 -35.01 15.33 -14.36
CA VAL A 66 -34.27 15.79 -13.17
C VAL A 66 -33.63 14.56 -12.52
N VAL A 67 -32.31 14.57 -12.42
CA VAL A 67 -31.53 13.54 -11.76
C VAL A 67 -30.93 14.13 -10.50
N ASN A 68 -31.35 13.61 -9.35
CA ASN A 68 -30.79 13.97 -8.05
C ASN A 68 -29.83 12.89 -7.57
N LEU A 69 -28.62 13.28 -7.17
CA LEU A 69 -27.59 12.39 -6.63
C LEU A 69 -27.49 12.60 -5.12
N ALA A 70 -28.17 11.76 -4.36
CA ALA A 70 -28.19 11.85 -2.88
C ALA A 70 -27.15 10.91 -2.24
N PRO A 71 -26.51 11.29 -1.11
CA PRO A 71 -26.72 12.51 -0.32
C PRO A 71 -26.07 13.77 -0.92
N ALA A 72 -26.62 14.94 -0.65
CA ALA A 72 -26.19 16.18 -1.27
C ALA A 72 -24.87 16.76 -0.72
N ASP A 73 -24.41 16.31 0.43
CA ASP A 73 -23.17 16.73 1.10
C ASP A 73 -21.92 16.02 0.55
N LEU A 74 -22.11 14.88 -0.13
CA LEU A 74 -21.03 14.13 -0.78
C LEU A 74 -20.82 14.64 -2.20
N ARG A 75 -19.60 15.02 -2.56
CA ARG A 75 -19.22 15.35 -3.93
C ARG A 75 -19.13 14.09 -4.78
N LYS A 76 -19.79 14.08 -5.93
CA LYS A 76 -19.78 12.99 -6.90
C LYS A 76 -18.77 13.29 -7.99
N GLU A 77 -17.82 12.41 -8.18
CA GLU A 77 -16.68 12.59 -9.07
C GLU A 77 -16.54 11.48 -10.10
N GLY A 78 -16.15 11.84 -11.31
CA GLY A 78 -15.81 10.91 -12.37
C GLY A 78 -17.01 10.36 -13.15
N ALA A 79 -16.73 9.49 -14.14
CA ALA A 79 -17.71 8.93 -15.06
C ALA A 79 -18.48 7.70 -14.51
N GLY A 80 -18.22 7.29 -13.26
CA GLY A 80 -18.86 6.12 -12.64
C GLY A 80 -20.36 6.24 -12.47
N PHE A 81 -20.92 7.46 -12.61
CA PHE A 81 -22.37 7.71 -12.53
C PHE A 81 -23.08 7.64 -13.88
N ASP A 82 -22.36 7.54 -15.01
CA ASP A 82 -22.98 7.53 -16.35
C ASP A 82 -23.93 6.36 -16.51
N LEU A 83 -23.51 5.15 -16.15
CA LEU A 83 -24.34 3.94 -16.24
C LEU A 83 -25.56 4.01 -15.33
N PRO A 84 -25.47 4.28 -14.02
CA PRO A 84 -26.66 4.36 -13.17
C PRO A 84 -27.62 5.51 -13.58
N ILE A 85 -27.12 6.63 -14.09
CA ILE A 85 -27.95 7.70 -14.62
C ILE A 85 -28.67 7.22 -15.90
N ALA A 86 -27.95 6.59 -16.84
CA ALA A 86 -28.52 6.06 -18.08
C ALA A 86 -29.61 5.02 -17.80
N VAL A 87 -29.31 4.04 -16.93
CA VAL A 87 -30.28 3.01 -16.52
C VAL A 87 -31.49 3.65 -15.82
N GLY A 88 -31.27 4.63 -14.96
CA GLY A 88 -32.34 5.38 -14.29
C GLY A 88 -33.25 6.13 -15.26
N ILE A 89 -32.69 6.75 -16.31
CA ILE A 89 -33.46 7.42 -17.36
C ILE A 89 -34.28 6.41 -18.16
N LEU A 90 -33.69 5.27 -18.58
CA LEU A 90 -34.37 4.23 -19.32
C LEU A 90 -35.53 3.63 -18.52
N ALA A 91 -35.31 3.34 -17.25
CA ALA A 91 -36.34 2.83 -16.35
C ALA A 91 -37.46 3.87 -16.12
N ALA A 92 -37.12 5.16 -15.95
CA ALA A 92 -38.10 6.23 -15.74
C ALA A 92 -38.91 6.58 -17.01
N THR A 93 -38.41 6.23 -18.19
CA THR A 93 -39.08 6.52 -19.48
C THR A 93 -39.76 5.30 -20.10
N GLU A 94 -39.73 4.16 -19.39
CA GLU A 94 -40.31 2.87 -19.88
C GLU A 94 -39.76 2.48 -21.26
N GLN A 95 -38.63 3.07 -21.62
CA GLN A 95 -37.94 2.76 -22.86
C GLN A 95 -37.07 1.55 -22.63
N VAL A 96 -37.54 0.43 -23.09
CA VAL A 96 -36.69 -0.73 -23.20
C VAL A 96 -37.01 -1.37 -24.55
N PRO A 97 -36.26 -1.13 -25.57
CA PRO A 97 -36.25 -1.97 -26.76
C PRO A 97 -34.88 -2.42 -27.17
N ALA A 98 -34.96 -3.50 -27.91
CA ALA A 98 -33.88 -4.25 -28.46
C ALA A 98 -33.10 -3.50 -29.53
N GLU A 99 -31.92 -4.02 -29.73
CA GLU A 99 -30.92 -3.82 -30.77
C GLU A 99 -29.82 -2.82 -30.40
N ALA A 100 -28.70 -3.47 -30.15
CA ALA A 100 -27.42 -2.93 -29.70
C ALA A 100 -26.77 -2.01 -30.71
N LEU A 101 -26.04 -1.02 -30.23
CA LEU A 101 -24.78 -0.64 -30.84
C LEU A 101 -23.95 0.24 -29.85
N ASP A 102 -22.83 -0.27 -29.47
CA ASP A 102 -21.59 0.35 -29.02
C ASP A 102 -21.63 1.46 -27.95
N GLY A 103 -22.27 1.15 -26.81
CA GLY A 103 -22.11 1.90 -25.58
C GLY A 103 -21.15 1.17 -24.64
N THR A 104 -19.87 1.02 -25.01
CA THR A 104 -18.86 0.29 -24.21
C THR A 104 -18.70 0.91 -22.82
N LEU A 105 -18.71 0.07 -21.78
CA LEU A 105 -18.43 0.50 -20.41
C LEU A 105 -16.93 0.58 -20.20
N LYS A 106 -16.48 1.68 -19.63
CA LYS A 106 -15.07 1.92 -19.28
C LYS A 106 -14.80 1.48 -17.83
N PRO A 107 -13.61 0.94 -17.54
CA PRO A 107 -13.24 0.57 -16.18
C PRO A 107 -13.30 1.79 -15.25
N VAL A 108 -13.80 1.56 -14.04
CA VAL A 108 -13.90 2.56 -12.96
C VAL A 108 -12.99 2.21 -11.79
N ARG A 109 -12.63 3.22 -11.00
CA ARG A 109 -11.75 3.04 -9.83
C ARG A 109 -12.59 2.78 -8.59
N GLY A 110 -12.03 2.00 -7.65
CA GLY A 110 -12.66 1.78 -6.35
C GLY A 110 -13.84 0.83 -6.41
N ILE A 111 -13.86 -0.11 -7.34
CA ILE A 111 -14.92 -1.12 -7.42
C ILE A 111 -14.90 -2.06 -6.22
N LEU A 112 -13.74 -2.47 -5.73
CA LEU A 112 -13.67 -3.33 -4.55
C LEU A 112 -14.33 -2.71 -3.31
N PRO A 113 -14.02 -1.46 -2.87
CA PRO A 113 -14.77 -0.84 -1.78
C PRO A 113 -16.27 -0.68 -2.07
N MET A 114 -16.68 -0.45 -3.32
CA MET A 114 -18.10 -0.41 -3.69
C MET A 114 -18.78 -1.78 -3.54
N ALA A 115 -18.12 -2.87 -3.92
CA ALA A 115 -18.62 -4.23 -3.74
C ALA A 115 -18.73 -4.60 -2.24
N VAL A 116 -17.73 -4.22 -1.41
CA VAL A 116 -17.79 -4.37 0.04
C VAL A 116 -19.01 -3.64 0.61
N LYS A 117 -19.22 -2.38 0.19
CA LYS A 117 -20.34 -1.57 0.64
C LYS A 117 -21.70 -2.16 0.20
N ALA A 118 -21.80 -2.66 -1.03
CA ALA A 118 -22.99 -3.34 -1.53
C ALA A 118 -23.35 -4.57 -0.67
N ARG A 119 -22.34 -5.36 -0.25
CA ARG A 119 -22.54 -6.48 0.69
C ARG A 119 -23.05 -6.02 2.06
N GLU A 120 -22.43 -4.98 2.63
CA GLU A 120 -22.85 -4.43 3.93
C GLU A 120 -24.31 -3.96 3.94
N GLU A 121 -24.78 -3.41 2.82
CA GLU A 121 -26.17 -2.96 2.65
C GLU A 121 -27.12 -4.06 2.21
N GLY A 122 -26.64 -5.29 2.07
CA GLY A 122 -27.47 -6.46 1.69
C GLY A 122 -27.93 -6.43 0.24
N LEU A 123 -27.24 -5.70 -0.63
CA LEU A 123 -27.52 -5.71 -2.08
C LEU A 123 -27.08 -7.05 -2.66
N ARG A 124 -28.00 -7.70 -3.38
CA ARG A 124 -27.75 -9.05 -3.93
C ARG A 124 -26.90 -9.03 -5.18
N ARG A 125 -26.98 -7.95 -5.97
CA ARG A 125 -26.34 -7.84 -7.29
C ARG A 125 -25.61 -6.52 -7.45
N LEU A 126 -24.48 -6.59 -8.14
CA LEU A 126 -23.68 -5.42 -8.52
C LEU A 126 -23.32 -5.55 -10.01
N ILE A 127 -23.75 -4.57 -10.83
CA ILE A 127 -23.41 -4.51 -12.25
C ILE A 127 -22.20 -3.57 -12.39
N VAL A 128 -21.16 -4.06 -13.05
CA VAL A 128 -19.89 -3.36 -13.21
C VAL A 128 -19.34 -3.55 -14.62
N PRO A 129 -18.42 -2.69 -15.09
CA PRO A 129 -17.68 -2.97 -16.32
C PRO A 129 -16.95 -4.32 -16.25
N CYS A 130 -16.91 -5.06 -17.37
CA CYS A 130 -16.24 -6.36 -17.44
C CYS A 130 -14.82 -6.36 -16.89
N ASP A 131 -14.04 -5.30 -17.16
CA ASP A 131 -12.67 -5.15 -16.70
C ASP A 131 -12.53 -5.11 -15.17
N ASN A 132 -13.59 -4.70 -14.47
CA ASN A 132 -13.65 -4.64 -13.01
C ASN A 132 -14.34 -5.85 -12.36
N ALA A 133 -14.92 -6.75 -13.16
CA ALA A 133 -15.74 -7.83 -12.61
C ALA A 133 -14.96 -8.78 -11.70
N CYS A 134 -13.73 -9.14 -12.06
CA CYS A 134 -12.86 -9.98 -11.23
C CYS A 134 -12.50 -9.33 -9.89
N GLU A 135 -12.27 -8.01 -9.90
CA GLU A 135 -11.99 -7.22 -8.70
C GLU A 135 -13.17 -7.21 -7.72
N ALA A 136 -14.38 -7.01 -8.24
CA ALA A 136 -15.60 -7.00 -7.43
C ALA A 136 -15.98 -8.39 -6.93
N ALA A 137 -15.78 -9.44 -7.73
CA ALA A 137 -16.17 -10.82 -7.44
C ALA A 137 -15.43 -11.45 -6.26
N VAL A 138 -14.35 -10.82 -5.80
CA VAL A 138 -13.65 -11.20 -4.57
C VAL A 138 -14.54 -11.10 -3.33
N VAL A 139 -15.54 -10.22 -3.36
CA VAL A 139 -16.44 -9.99 -2.23
C VAL A 139 -17.55 -11.04 -2.26
N GLU A 140 -17.44 -12.05 -1.40
CA GLU A 140 -18.45 -13.07 -1.24
C GLU A 140 -19.80 -12.48 -0.78
N GLY A 141 -20.91 -13.05 -1.26
CA GLY A 141 -22.26 -12.65 -0.89
C GLY A 141 -22.89 -11.58 -1.80
N VAL A 142 -22.19 -11.11 -2.83
CA VAL A 142 -22.71 -10.23 -3.88
C VAL A 142 -22.53 -10.90 -5.24
N GLU A 143 -23.60 -11.03 -5.99
CA GLU A 143 -23.57 -11.53 -7.38
C GLU A 143 -23.06 -10.42 -8.31
N VAL A 144 -21.85 -10.57 -8.84
CA VAL A 144 -21.21 -9.57 -9.70
C VAL A 144 -21.47 -9.87 -11.16
N ILE A 145 -22.10 -8.94 -11.86
CA ILE A 145 -22.40 -9.02 -13.28
C ILE A 145 -21.50 -8.08 -14.06
N GLY A 146 -20.58 -8.66 -14.82
CA GLY A 146 -19.68 -7.90 -15.69
C GLY A 146 -20.34 -7.61 -17.03
N ALA A 147 -20.60 -6.35 -17.35
CA ALA A 147 -21.17 -5.92 -18.60
C ALA A 147 -20.15 -5.18 -19.47
N ALA A 148 -20.10 -5.47 -20.76
CA ALA A 148 -19.19 -4.81 -21.70
C ALA A 148 -19.78 -3.50 -22.26
N SER A 149 -21.11 -3.40 -22.32
CA SER A 149 -21.80 -2.24 -22.90
C SER A 149 -23.10 -1.90 -22.18
N LEU A 150 -23.59 -0.68 -22.44
CA LEU A 150 -24.92 -0.25 -21.98
C LEU A 150 -26.03 -1.16 -22.56
N GLY A 151 -25.91 -1.53 -23.83
CA GLY A 151 -26.86 -2.44 -24.47
C GLY A 151 -26.95 -3.79 -23.75
N GLU A 152 -25.81 -4.41 -23.49
CA GLU A 152 -25.72 -5.67 -22.74
C GLU A 152 -26.34 -5.57 -21.34
N THR A 153 -26.08 -4.43 -20.66
CA THR A 153 -26.68 -4.15 -19.34
C THR A 153 -28.21 -4.08 -19.43
N VAL A 154 -28.74 -3.44 -20.47
CA VAL A 154 -30.17 -3.28 -20.69
C VAL A 154 -30.83 -4.63 -21.02
N GLU A 155 -30.25 -5.44 -21.92
CA GLU A 155 -30.72 -6.80 -22.24
C GLU A 155 -30.75 -7.69 -20.99
N TYR A 156 -29.70 -7.63 -20.17
CA TYR A 156 -29.62 -8.37 -18.90
C TYR A 156 -30.75 -7.96 -17.94
N LEU A 157 -30.92 -6.65 -17.71
CA LEU A 157 -31.95 -6.13 -16.79
C LEU A 157 -33.37 -6.48 -17.24
N ARG A 158 -33.60 -6.70 -18.55
CA ARG A 158 -34.89 -7.14 -19.12
C ARG A 158 -35.11 -8.62 -18.98
N GLY A 159 -34.06 -9.40 -18.83
CA GLY A 159 -34.12 -10.85 -18.95
C GLY A 159 -33.98 -11.38 -20.36
N ASP A 160 -33.70 -10.51 -21.34
CA ASP A 160 -33.53 -10.93 -22.76
C ASP A 160 -32.16 -11.64 -22.94
N ARG A 161 -31.23 -11.37 -22.05
CA ARG A 161 -29.89 -11.96 -22.04
C ARG A 161 -29.48 -12.40 -20.62
N THR A 162 -28.83 -13.54 -20.54
CA THR A 162 -28.23 -14.03 -19.31
C THR A 162 -26.72 -13.74 -19.33
N ILE A 163 -26.21 -13.05 -18.34
CA ILE A 163 -24.78 -12.87 -18.11
C ILE A 163 -24.42 -13.73 -16.88
N ALA A 164 -23.48 -14.64 -17.06
CA ALA A 164 -23.01 -15.44 -15.94
C ALA A 164 -22.30 -14.53 -14.90
N PRO A 165 -22.57 -14.70 -13.61
CA PRO A 165 -21.85 -13.97 -12.58
C PRO A 165 -20.34 -14.19 -12.67
N ALA A 166 -19.57 -13.15 -12.46
CA ALA A 166 -18.13 -13.25 -12.42
C ALA A 166 -17.70 -14.09 -11.21
N ALA A 167 -16.80 -15.03 -11.43
CA ALA A 167 -16.19 -15.80 -10.35
C ALA A 167 -14.96 -15.05 -9.79
N ALA A 168 -14.76 -15.14 -8.48
CA ALA A 168 -13.50 -14.72 -7.90
C ALA A 168 -12.36 -15.53 -8.54
N SER A 169 -11.29 -14.84 -8.94
CA SER A 169 -10.12 -15.54 -9.45
C SER A 169 -9.58 -16.46 -8.35
N ALA A 170 -9.43 -17.74 -8.62
CA ALA A 170 -8.83 -18.72 -7.70
C ALA A 170 -7.34 -18.42 -7.41
N ALA A 171 -6.75 -17.45 -8.06
CA ALA A 171 -5.34 -17.10 -8.02
C ALA A 171 -4.79 -16.73 -6.63
N PHE A 172 -5.64 -16.37 -5.66
CA PHE A 172 -5.15 -16.09 -4.31
C PHE A 172 -4.64 -17.33 -3.55
N ALA A 173 -5.13 -18.52 -3.92
CA ALA A 173 -4.76 -19.78 -3.24
C ALA A 173 -3.59 -20.52 -3.90
N GLU A 174 -3.28 -20.25 -5.17
CA GLU A 174 -2.31 -21.03 -5.96
C GLU A 174 -1.06 -20.27 -6.40
N GLU A 175 -1.06 -18.93 -6.40
CA GLU A 175 0.16 -18.17 -6.63
C GLU A 175 0.97 -18.10 -5.31
N GLU A 176 1.75 -19.15 -5.02
CA GLU A 176 3.06 -18.92 -4.43
C GLU A 176 3.80 -18.03 -5.41
N GLY A 177 3.62 -16.71 -5.26
CA GLY A 177 4.12 -15.70 -6.19
C GLY A 177 5.60 -15.95 -6.46
N GLY A 178 5.90 -16.38 -7.65
CA GLY A 178 7.26 -16.58 -8.09
C GLY A 178 7.92 -15.21 -8.23
N TYR A 179 8.51 -14.71 -7.14
CA TYR A 179 9.34 -13.52 -7.23
C TYR A 179 10.44 -13.76 -8.26
N ALA A 180 10.56 -12.86 -9.23
CA ALA A 180 11.58 -12.96 -10.28
C ALA A 180 13.01 -12.85 -9.72
N GLU A 181 13.17 -12.33 -8.51
CA GLU A 181 14.44 -12.09 -7.85
C GLU A 181 14.59 -12.99 -6.60
N ASP A 182 15.73 -13.67 -6.46
CA ASP A 182 16.03 -14.59 -5.34
C ASP A 182 17.33 -14.19 -4.60
N PHE A 183 17.36 -14.38 -3.27
CA PHE A 183 18.57 -14.19 -2.45
C PHE A 183 19.70 -15.17 -2.79
N ALA A 184 19.41 -16.29 -3.45
CA ALA A 184 20.43 -17.22 -3.93
C ALA A 184 21.38 -16.55 -4.96
N ASP A 185 20.92 -15.55 -5.68
CA ASP A 185 21.74 -14.81 -6.66
C ASP A 185 22.69 -13.81 -6.01
N VAL A 186 22.49 -13.50 -4.72
CA VAL A 186 23.35 -12.58 -3.95
C VAL A 186 24.53 -13.35 -3.41
N LYS A 187 25.71 -13.04 -3.93
CA LYS A 187 26.97 -13.63 -3.46
C LYS A 187 27.51 -12.88 -2.24
N GLY A 188 28.08 -13.61 -1.29
CA GLY A 188 28.60 -13.01 -0.06
C GLY A 188 27.53 -12.33 0.79
N GLN A 189 27.92 -11.26 1.48
CA GLN A 189 27.07 -10.34 2.27
C GLN A 189 26.18 -11.02 3.33
N ALA A 190 26.69 -12.05 3.99
CA ALA A 190 25.96 -12.85 4.97
C ALA A 190 25.35 -11.97 6.10
N ALA A 191 26.10 -10.99 6.59
CA ALA A 191 25.65 -10.07 7.65
C ALA A 191 24.46 -9.21 7.18
N VAL A 192 24.48 -8.75 5.92
CA VAL A 192 23.39 -7.96 5.34
C VAL A 192 22.15 -8.82 5.13
N LYS A 193 22.31 -10.05 4.61
CA LYS A 193 21.20 -11.01 4.47
C LYS A 193 20.56 -11.31 5.81
N ARG A 194 21.38 -11.53 6.85
CA ARG A 194 20.90 -11.76 8.23
C ARG A 194 20.10 -10.57 8.76
N ALA A 195 20.58 -9.35 8.57
CA ALA A 195 19.87 -8.14 8.99
C ALA A 195 18.54 -7.95 8.23
N LEU A 196 18.50 -8.26 6.93
CA LEU A 196 17.27 -8.23 6.14
C LEU A 196 16.27 -9.33 6.54
N GLU A 197 16.76 -10.52 6.93
CA GLU A 197 15.94 -11.58 7.53
C GLU A 197 15.28 -11.11 8.82
N ILE A 198 16.04 -10.47 9.71
CA ILE A 198 15.52 -9.89 10.97
C ILE A 198 14.49 -8.80 10.67
N ALA A 199 14.79 -7.92 9.70
CA ALA A 199 13.86 -6.89 9.28
C ALA A 199 12.54 -7.46 8.77
N ALA A 200 12.61 -8.48 7.91
CA ALA A 200 11.44 -9.18 7.38
C ALA A 200 10.64 -9.88 8.48
N ALA A 201 11.34 -10.53 9.43
CA ALA A 201 10.71 -11.27 10.52
C ALA A 201 10.00 -10.36 11.54
N GLY A 202 10.55 -9.19 11.85
CA GLY A 202 10.01 -8.29 12.88
C GLY A 202 9.26 -7.08 12.33
N GLY A 203 9.24 -6.84 11.02
CA GLY A 203 8.72 -5.62 10.41
C GLY A 203 9.56 -4.39 10.72
N HIS A 204 10.89 -4.56 10.88
CA HIS A 204 11.80 -3.49 11.28
C HIS A 204 12.24 -2.62 10.11
N ASN A 205 12.31 -1.32 10.34
CA ASN A 205 12.82 -0.35 9.38
C ASN A 205 14.34 -0.45 9.26
N VAL A 206 14.85 -0.35 8.03
CA VAL A 206 16.25 -0.60 7.68
C VAL A 206 16.87 0.60 6.99
N LEU A 207 18.10 0.95 7.36
CA LEU A 207 18.97 1.84 6.61
C LEU A 207 20.22 1.10 6.17
N MET A 208 20.41 1.00 4.87
CA MET A 208 21.61 0.42 4.25
C MET A 208 22.58 1.53 3.85
N ILE A 209 23.81 1.45 4.32
CA ILE A 209 24.89 2.41 4.04
C ILE A 209 26.01 1.69 3.33
N GLY A 210 26.47 2.22 2.22
CA GLY A 210 27.58 1.59 1.50
C GLY A 210 27.98 2.37 0.27
N ALA A 211 29.15 2.08 -0.25
CA ALA A 211 29.67 2.72 -1.45
C ALA A 211 28.76 2.53 -2.68
N PRO A 212 28.84 3.40 -3.69
CA PRO A 212 28.18 3.16 -4.96
C PRO A 212 28.54 1.79 -5.52
N GLY A 213 27.54 1.06 -6.04
CA GLY A 213 27.75 -0.30 -6.59
C GLY A 213 27.88 -1.42 -5.54
N SER A 214 27.70 -1.17 -4.24
CA SER A 214 27.75 -2.23 -3.20
C SER A 214 26.53 -3.18 -3.18
N GLY A 215 25.53 -2.96 -4.04
CA GLY A 215 24.38 -3.86 -4.17
C GLY A 215 23.15 -3.50 -3.33
N LYS A 216 23.08 -2.32 -2.69
CA LYS A 216 21.97 -1.89 -1.82
C LYS A 216 20.60 -2.03 -2.48
N THR A 217 20.42 -1.49 -3.68
CA THR A 217 19.16 -1.54 -4.43
C THR A 217 18.80 -2.96 -4.82
N MET A 218 19.80 -3.78 -5.20
CA MET A 218 19.64 -5.20 -5.53
C MET A 218 19.11 -5.99 -4.32
N LEU A 219 19.67 -5.76 -3.14
CA LEU A 219 19.24 -6.39 -1.89
C LEU A 219 17.81 -5.97 -1.48
N ALA A 220 17.49 -4.67 -1.60
CA ALA A 220 16.17 -4.15 -1.28
C ALA A 220 15.07 -4.78 -2.15
N ARG A 221 15.33 -4.96 -3.46
CA ARG A 221 14.37 -5.56 -4.40
C ARG A 221 14.06 -7.02 -4.10
N ARG A 222 15.00 -7.75 -3.46
CA ARG A 222 14.82 -9.15 -3.07
C ARG A 222 14.06 -9.32 -1.75
N LEU A 223 13.95 -8.27 -0.95
CA LEU A 223 13.29 -8.36 0.37
C LEU A 223 11.82 -8.87 0.28
N PRO A 224 10.99 -8.50 -0.73
CA PRO A 224 9.65 -9.08 -0.87
C PRO A 224 9.63 -10.61 -0.92
N SER A 225 10.65 -11.25 -1.52
CA SER A 225 10.72 -12.71 -1.68
C SER A 225 10.84 -13.49 -0.36
N ILE A 226 11.25 -12.82 0.72
CA ILE A 226 11.38 -13.43 2.05
C ILE A 226 10.30 -13.00 3.04
N LEU A 227 9.42 -12.06 2.66
CA LEU A 227 8.29 -11.65 3.50
C LEU A 227 7.23 -12.77 3.58
N PRO A 228 6.47 -12.84 4.69
CA PRO A 228 5.32 -13.75 4.79
C PRO A 228 4.27 -13.39 3.72
N PRO A 229 3.48 -14.38 3.25
CA PRO A 229 2.36 -14.09 2.36
C PRO A 229 1.38 -13.13 3.02
N LEU A 230 0.61 -12.39 2.20
CA LEU A 230 -0.50 -11.60 2.71
C LEU A 230 -1.57 -12.52 3.30
N THR A 231 -2.16 -12.14 4.42
CA THR A 231 -3.43 -12.73 4.84
C THR A 231 -4.56 -12.22 3.95
N LEU A 232 -5.72 -12.87 3.99
CA LEU A 232 -6.88 -12.41 3.20
C LEU A 232 -7.26 -10.96 3.57
N ASP A 233 -7.27 -10.63 4.87
CA ASP A 233 -7.59 -9.28 5.35
C ASP A 233 -6.56 -8.25 4.88
N GLU A 234 -5.25 -8.57 4.99
CA GLU A 234 -4.18 -7.72 4.47
C GLU A 234 -4.29 -7.52 2.95
N ALA A 235 -4.61 -8.59 2.21
CA ALA A 235 -4.78 -8.54 0.77
C ALA A 235 -5.98 -7.66 0.36
N LEU A 236 -7.12 -7.81 1.06
CA LEU A 236 -8.32 -6.99 0.85
C LEU A 236 -8.02 -5.51 1.12
N GLU A 237 -7.41 -5.19 2.26
CA GLU A 237 -7.09 -3.80 2.62
C GLU A 237 -6.10 -3.17 1.62
N THR A 238 -5.04 -3.91 1.26
CA THR A 238 -4.05 -3.45 0.28
C THR A 238 -4.69 -3.27 -1.10
N THR A 239 -5.54 -4.21 -1.52
CA THR A 239 -6.23 -4.13 -2.81
C THR A 239 -7.20 -2.95 -2.86
N LYS A 240 -7.93 -2.64 -1.78
CA LYS A 240 -8.80 -1.44 -1.69
C LYS A 240 -8.01 -0.16 -1.98
N ILE A 241 -6.83 0.01 -1.38
CA ILE A 241 -5.97 1.19 -1.60
C ILE A 241 -5.55 1.29 -3.07
N HIS A 242 -5.12 0.17 -3.66
CA HIS A 242 -4.70 0.11 -5.06
C HIS A 242 -5.87 0.31 -6.03
N SER A 243 -7.06 -0.18 -5.69
CA SER A 243 -8.31 0.02 -6.43
C SER A 243 -8.66 1.51 -6.53
N VAL A 244 -8.69 2.21 -5.39
CA VAL A 244 -8.96 3.66 -5.33
C VAL A 244 -7.91 4.47 -6.08
N ALA A 245 -6.65 4.04 -6.03
CA ALA A 245 -5.56 4.67 -6.80
C ALA A 245 -5.64 4.38 -8.31
N GLY A 246 -6.46 3.42 -8.74
CA GLY A 246 -6.53 2.95 -10.14
C GLY A 246 -5.25 2.23 -10.57
N LYS A 247 -4.65 1.46 -9.66
CA LYS A 247 -3.40 0.71 -9.86
C LYS A 247 -3.60 -0.80 -9.98
N ILE A 248 -4.84 -1.28 -9.96
CA ILE A 248 -5.18 -2.68 -10.24
C ILE A 248 -5.26 -2.84 -11.76
N GLY A 249 -4.57 -3.85 -12.28
CA GLY A 249 -4.65 -4.19 -13.70
C GLY A 249 -6.02 -4.78 -14.05
N ALA A 250 -6.44 -4.65 -15.32
CA ALA A 250 -7.66 -5.29 -15.83
C ALA A 250 -7.62 -6.81 -15.55
N HIS A 251 -8.78 -7.37 -15.20
CA HIS A 251 -8.99 -8.81 -14.92
C HIS A 251 -8.19 -9.36 -13.71
N ARG A 252 -7.59 -8.50 -12.88
CA ARG A 252 -6.98 -8.93 -11.60
C ARG A 252 -7.99 -8.80 -10.46
N GLY A 253 -7.98 -9.81 -9.59
CA GLY A 253 -8.75 -9.83 -8.34
C GLY A 253 -7.97 -9.19 -7.18
N LEU A 254 -7.61 -10.00 -6.18
CA LEU A 254 -6.78 -9.56 -5.05
C LEU A 254 -5.30 -9.45 -5.42
N LEU A 255 -4.62 -8.54 -4.75
CA LEU A 255 -3.16 -8.52 -4.74
C LEU A 255 -2.66 -9.66 -3.85
N ALA A 256 -1.96 -10.62 -4.46
CA ALA A 256 -1.36 -11.75 -3.76
C ALA A 256 0.04 -11.43 -3.20
N GLU A 257 0.76 -10.49 -3.83
CA GLU A 257 2.11 -10.10 -3.45
C GLU A 257 2.12 -8.83 -2.61
N ARG A 258 3.07 -8.78 -1.65
CA ARG A 258 3.30 -7.54 -0.87
C ARG A 258 3.86 -6.44 -1.77
N PRO A 259 3.28 -5.23 -1.75
CA PRO A 259 3.72 -4.13 -2.59
C PRO A 259 5.18 -3.74 -2.31
N PHE A 260 5.93 -3.48 -3.38
CA PHE A 260 7.24 -2.85 -3.32
C PHE A 260 7.18 -1.51 -4.05
N ARG A 261 7.30 -0.40 -3.30
CA ARG A 261 7.21 0.96 -3.83
C ARG A 261 8.56 1.65 -3.69
N ALA A 262 9.08 2.16 -4.81
CA ALA A 262 10.38 2.81 -4.89
C ALA A 262 10.25 4.18 -5.58
N PRO A 263 9.71 5.21 -4.88
CA PRO A 263 9.62 6.54 -5.44
C PRO A 263 11.01 7.14 -5.66
N HIS A 264 11.16 7.89 -6.74
CA HIS A 264 12.41 8.61 -7.03
C HIS A 264 12.60 9.76 -6.04
N HIS A 265 13.84 10.13 -5.70
CA HIS A 265 14.15 11.20 -4.74
C HIS A 265 13.61 12.58 -5.16
N LEU A 266 13.33 12.80 -6.45
CA LEU A 266 12.67 14.01 -6.97
C LEU A 266 11.14 14.01 -6.79
N SER A 267 10.56 12.97 -6.21
CA SER A 267 9.12 12.91 -5.98
C SER A 267 8.65 14.03 -5.05
N SER A 268 7.53 14.66 -5.41
CA SER A 268 6.94 15.70 -4.56
C SER A 268 6.33 15.10 -3.30
N GLN A 269 6.14 15.96 -2.27
CA GLN A 269 5.43 15.56 -1.05
C GLN A 269 4.04 14.98 -1.36
N VAL A 270 3.30 15.56 -2.32
CA VAL A 270 1.97 15.07 -2.73
C VAL A 270 2.05 13.70 -3.39
N ALA A 271 3.08 13.43 -4.18
CA ALA A 271 3.27 12.10 -4.75
C ALA A 271 3.54 11.05 -3.67
N LEU A 272 4.28 11.42 -2.62
CA LEU A 272 4.64 10.49 -1.55
C LEU A 272 3.46 10.20 -0.61
N ILE A 273 2.79 11.23 -0.11
CA ILE A 273 1.73 11.08 0.91
C ILE A 273 0.32 11.05 0.33
N GLY A 274 0.15 11.48 -0.89
CA GLY A 274 -1.16 11.65 -1.50
C GLY A 274 -1.67 13.08 -1.43
N GLY A 275 -2.79 13.33 -2.04
CA GLY A 275 -3.42 14.65 -2.12
C GLY A 275 -4.06 14.92 -3.46
N GLY A 276 -4.17 16.19 -3.81
CA GLY A 276 -4.88 16.66 -5.01
C GLY A 276 -6.18 17.37 -4.64
N GLN A 277 -6.96 17.77 -5.66
CA GLN A 277 -8.29 18.34 -5.45
C GLN A 277 -9.26 17.27 -4.90
N SER A 278 -9.14 16.05 -5.43
CA SER A 278 -9.73 14.83 -4.86
C SER A 278 -8.61 14.07 -4.19
N PRO A 279 -8.61 13.91 -2.87
CA PRO A 279 -7.54 13.21 -2.16
C PRO A 279 -7.35 11.79 -2.70
N ARG A 280 -6.12 11.48 -3.11
CA ARG A 280 -5.74 10.13 -3.57
C ARG A 280 -4.60 9.60 -2.73
N PRO A 281 -4.52 8.27 -2.52
CA PRO A 281 -3.41 7.69 -1.80
C PRO A 281 -2.09 7.90 -2.57
N GLY A 282 -1.02 8.25 -1.83
CA GLY A 282 0.33 8.37 -2.35
C GLY A 282 1.14 7.09 -2.23
N GLU A 283 2.43 7.16 -2.58
CA GLU A 283 3.35 6.01 -2.56
C GLU A 283 3.46 5.35 -1.17
N VAL A 284 3.35 6.14 -0.10
CA VAL A 284 3.33 5.65 1.30
C VAL A 284 2.15 4.71 1.55
N SER A 285 0.95 5.10 1.11
CA SER A 285 -0.24 4.25 1.23
C SER A 285 -0.23 3.09 0.24
N LEU A 286 0.32 3.28 -0.96
CA LEU A 286 0.51 2.20 -1.94
C LEU A 286 1.52 1.15 -1.48
N ALA A 287 2.39 1.48 -0.52
CA ALA A 287 3.32 0.54 0.12
C ALA A 287 2.70 -0.22 1.30
N HIS A 288 1.41 0.01 1.60
CA HIS A 288 0.71 -0.62 2.72
C HIS A 288 0.85 -2.15 2.69
N ASN A 289 1.14 -2.76 3.85
CA ASN A 289 1.46 -4.17 4.04
C ASN A 289 2.65 -4.69 3.20
N GLY A 290 3.50 -3.78 2.74
CA GLY A 290 4.66 -4.07 1.91
C GLY A 290 5.89 -3.24 2.28
N ILE A 291 6.64 -2.83 1.28
CA ILE A 291 7.92 -2.13 1.43
C ILE A 291 7.87 -0.77 0.73
N LEU A 292 8.30 0.25 1.46
CA LEU A 292 8.65 1.55 0.89
C LEU A 292 10.18 1.64 0.82
N PHE A 293 10.74 1.60 -0.39
CA PHE A 293 12.16 1.70 -0.63
C PHE A 293 12.54 3.12 -1.04
N LEU A 294 13.44 3.76 -0.28
CA LEU A 294 13.97 5.10 -0.57
C LEU A 294 15.46 4.99 -0.86
N ASP A 295 15.81 4.99 -2.14
CA ASP A 295 17.22 5.05 -2.55
C ASP A 295 17.74 6.48 -2.47
N GLU A 296 19.03 6.64 -2.20
CA GLU A 296 19.67 7.95 -2.07
C GLU A 296 18.96 8.85 -1.03
N LEU A 297 18.66 8.29 0.14
CA LEU A 297 17.85 8.95 1.19
C LEU A 297 18.22 10.42 1.46
N PRO A 298 19.51 10.86 1.55
CA PRO A 298 19.85 12.26 1.78
C PRO A 298 19.55 13.20 0.60
N GLU A 299 19.21 12.68 -0.58
CA GLU A 299 18.86 13.49 -1.76
C GLU A 299 17.37 13.85 -1.81
N PHE A 300 16.54 13.21 -0.99
CA PHE A 300 15.16 13.64 -0.81
C PHE A 300 15.09 15.01 -0.12
N GLY A 301 14.17 15.86 -0.54
CA GLY A 301 13.90 17.12 0.13
C GLY A 301 13.55 16.92 1.62
N ARG A 302 14.11 17.72 2.51
CA ARG A 302 13.90 17.59 3.97
C ARG A 302 12.42 17.55 4.34
N ASN A 303 11.59 18.40 3.74
CA ASN A 303 10.15 18.42 3.99
C ASN A 303 9.46 17.11 3.55
N VAL A 304 9.99 16.45 2.51
CA VAL A 304 9.48 15.16 2.01
C VAL A 304 9.80 14.04 2.99
N LEU A 305 10.96 14.08 3.63
CA LEU A 305 11.35 13.08 4.64
C LEU A 305 10.59 13.27 5.96
N GLU A 306 10.34 14.53 6.37
CA GLU A 306 9.67 14.80 7.64
C GLU A 306 8.21 14.27 7.67
N VAL A 307 7.52 14.22 6.52
CA VAL A 307 6.14 13.70 6.47
C VAL A 307 6.06 12.18 6.69
N LEU A 308 7.18 11.44 6.56
CA LEU A 308 7.23 10.01 6.86
C LEU A 308 7.16 9.70 8.36
N ARG A 309 7.38 10.70 9.23
CA ARG A 309 7.39 10.50 10.69
C ARG A 309 6.05 10.00 11.20
N GLN A 310 4.94 10.56 10.70
CA GLN A 310 3.61 10.14 11.11
C GLN A 310 3.33 8.68 10.72
N PRO A 311 3.43 8.26 9.45
CA PRO A 311 3.10 6.89 9.08
C PRO A 311 4.05 5.83 9.68
N LEU A 312 5.30 6.19 9.99
CA LEU A 312 6.23 5.28 10.67
C LEU A 312 5.84 5.02 12.14
N GLU A 313 5.10 5.92 12.78
CA GLU A 313 4.61 5.76 14.16
C GLU A 313 3.18 5.25 14.20
N GLU A 314 2.27 5.89 13.43
CA GLU A 314 0.83 5.68 13.53
C GLU A 314 0.30 4.65 12.53
N ARG A 315 1.13 4.19 11.57
CA ARG A 315 0.76 3.24 10.50
C ARG A 315 -0.39 3.74 9.62
N ARG A 316 -0.60 5.04 9.60
CA ARG A 316 -1.61 5.74 8.82
C ARG A 316 -1.12 7.13 8.47
N ILE A 317 -1.72 7.72 7.45
CA ILE A 317 -1.42 9.08 7.03
C ILE A 317 -2.71 9.86 6.82
N THR A 318 -2.76 11.07 7.39
CA THR A 318 -3.90 11.96 7.24
C THR A 318 -3.61 13.01 6.17
N VAL A 319 -4.42 13.01 5.12
CA VAL A 319 -4.38 14.02 4.05
C VAL A 319 -5.48 15.03 4.30
N SER A 320 -5.12 16.18 4.88
CA SER A 320 -6.07 17.24 5.18
C SER A 320 -6.00 18.36 4.13
N ARG A 321 -7.16 18.82 3.68
CA ARG A 321 -7.37 19.99 2.82
C ARG A 321 -8.53 20.81 3.38
N ALA A 322 -8.70 22.05 2.90
CA ALA A 322 -9.69 22.99 3.44
C ALA A 322 -11.13 22.43 3.56
N ARG A 323 -11.49 21.42 2.76
CA ARG A 323 -12.84 20.82 2.73
C ARG A 323 -12.87 19.32 3.07
N TYR A 324 -11.72 18.63 3.18
CA TYR A 324 -11.64 17.18 3.35
C TYR A 324 -10.49 16.83 4.28
N SER A 325 -10.72 15.87 5.14
CA SER A 325 -9.68 15.16 5.87
C SER A 325 -9.92 13.68 5.62
N VAL A 326 -8.96 13.02 4.98
CA VAL A 326 -9.03 11.60 4.65
C VAL A 326 -7.84 10.92 5.27
N GLU A 327 -8.09 9.80 5.92
CA GLU A 327 -7.06 8.95 6.50
C GLU A 327 -6.84 7.74 5.58
N TYR A 328 -5.57 7.45 5.28
CA TYR A 328 -5.16 6.28 4.52
C TYR A 328 -4.30 5.37 5.38
N PRO A 329 -4.51 4.05 5.36
CA PRO A 329 -3.59 3.09 5.95
C PRO A 329 -2.20 3.21 5.32
N ALA A 330 -1.17 3.05 6.15
CA ALA A 330 0.23 3.19 5.74
C ALA A 330 1.16 2.31 6.59
N ASN A 331 0.77 1.06 6.78
CA ASN A 331 1.58 0.06 7.48
C ASN A 331 2.59 -0.55 6.50
N PHE A 332 3.79 -0.02 6.45
CA PHE A 332 4.87 -0.48 5.58
C PHE A 332 6.18 -0.66 6.35
N THR A 333 7.07 -1.46 5.82
CA THR A 333 8.47 -1.50 6.24
C THR A 333 9.28 -0.49 5.42
N LEU A 334 9.92 0.47 6.09
CA LEU A 334 10.82 1.40 5.43
C LEU A 334 12.18 0.72 5.19
N VAL A 335 12.60 0.66 3.94
CA VAL A 335 13.96 0.30 3.56
C VAL A 335 14.58 1.51 2.89
N ALA A 336 15.62 2.05 3.49
CA ALA A 336 16.33 3.21 2.96
C ALA A 336 17.76 2.82 2.57
N ALA A 337 18.28 3.45 1.54
CA ALA A 337 19.66 3.28 1.14
C ALA A 337 20.35 4.63 0.98
N MET A 338 21.62 4.70 1.35
CA MET A 338 22.43 5.89 1.15
C MET A 338 23.91 5.57 0.97
N ASN A 339 24.64 6.52 0.43
CA ASN A 339 26.10 6.49 0.45
C ASN A 339 26.61 7.01 1.79
N PRO A 340 27.84 6.65 2.23
CA PRO A 340 28.38 7.10 3.52
C PRO A 340 28.78 8.59 3.50
N CYS A 341 28.94 9.18 2.33
CA CYS A 341 29.31 10.60 2.13
C CYS A 341 29.01 11.02 0.67
N PRO A 342 29.12 12.30 0.30
CA PRO A 342 28.91 12.76 -1.06
C PRO A 342 29.76 12.07 -2.14
N CYS A 343 31.03 11.76 -1.86
CA CYS A 343 31.87 11.02 -2.82
C CYS A 343 31.61 9.50 -2.79
N GLY A 344 30.96 8.99 -1.72
CA GLY A 344 30.60 7.59 -1.57
C GLY A 344 31.66 6.68 -0.94
N TYR A 345 32.83 7.22 -0.55
CA TYR A 345 33.97 6.40 -0.13
C TYR A 345 34.44 6.64 1.32
N TYR A 346 33.66 7.29 2.15
CA TYR A 346 33.99 7.42 3.58
C TYR A 346 34.03 6.04 4.24
N ASN A 347 35.13 5.75 4.97
CA ASN A 347 35.42 4.44 5.56
C ASN A 347 35.52 3.27 4.55
N HIS A 348 35.78 3.56 3.28
CA HIS A 348 35.94 2.49 2.28
C HIS A 348 37.31 1.79 2.45
N PRO A 349 37.41 0.45 2.40
CA PRO A 349 38.63 -0.29 2.72
C PRO A 349 39.79 -0.06 1.73
N THR A 350 39.47 0.30 0.46
CA THR A 350 40.48 0.41 -0.61
C THR A 350 40.49 1.76 -1.35
N ARG A 351 39.54 2.64 -1.07
CA ARG A 351 39.45 3.97 -1.73
C ARG A 351 39.38 5.07 -0.68
N GLU A 352 40.15 6.12 -0.88
CA GLU A 352 40.15 7.28 0.01
C GLU A 352 38.95 8.19 -0.25
N CYS A 353 38.40 8.73 0.83
CA CYS A 353 37.35 9.72 0.77
C CYS A 353 37.92 11.08 0.34
N THR A 354 37.39 11.68 -0.71
CA THR A 354 37.80 12.98 -1.24
C THR A 354 36.97 14.16 -0.73
N CYS A 355 36.06 13.92 0.23
CA CYS A 355 35.20 14.97 0.77
C CYS A 355 35.98 15.96 1.61
N PRO A 356 35.73 17.27 1.49
CA PRO A 356 36.35 18.26 2.35
C PRO A 356 35.89 18.11 3.82
N PRO A 357 36.64 18.61 4.79
CA PRO A 357 36.28 18.57 6.23
C PRO A 357 34.85 19.05 6.47
N GLY A 358 34.11 18.33 7.31
CA GLY A 358 32.70 18.64 7.62
C GLY A 358 31.67 18.35 6.55
N ALA A 359 32.03 17.91 5.32
CA ALA A 359 31.11 17.58 4.26
C ALA A 359 30.32 16.31 4.59
N VAL A 360 30.95 15.32 5.21
CA VAL A 360 30.31 14.09 5.66
C VAL A 360 29.23 14.40 6.69
N HIS A 361 29.56 15.20 7.71
CA HIS A 361 28.62 15.59 8.74
C HIS A 361 27.42 16.37 8.19
N ARG A 362 27.66 17.32 7.27
CA ARG A 362 26.57 18.05 6.59
C ARG A 362 25.68 17.16 5.73
N TYR A 363 26.26 16.16 5.10
CA TYR A 363 25.53 15.19 4.28
C TYR A 363 24.62 14.31 5.13
N LEU A 364 25.14 13.75 6.23
CA LEU A 364 24.35 12.97 7.18
C LEU A 364 23.28 13.80 7.89
N GLY A 365 23.60 15.07 8.20
CA GLY A 365 22.67 16.01 8.83
C GLY A 365 21.46 16.42 7.96
N ARG A 366 21.41 16.02 6.68
CA ARG A 366 20.20 16.17 5.86
C ARG A 366 19.05 15.31 6.37
N ILE A 367 19.37 14.16 6.99
CA ILE A 367 18.41 13.28 7.63
C ILE A 367 18.24 13.75 9.08
N SER A 368 17.01 14.04 9.48
CA SER A 368 16.76 14.51 10.85
C SER A 368 16.96 13.40 11.88
N GLY A 369 17.46 13.75 13.07
CA GLY A 369 17.56 12.82 14.19
C GLY A 369 16.25 12.08 14.48
N PRO A 370 15.10 12.78 14.56
CA PRO A 370 13.81 12.13 14.76
C PRO A 370 13.42 11.09 13.69
N LEU A 371 13.87 11.23 12.45
CA LEU A 371 13.63 10.21 11.42
C LEU A 371 14.60 9.03 11.62
N MET A 372 15.89 9.29 11.92
CA MET A 372 16.87 8.25 12.23
C MET A 372 16.45 7.42 13.43
N ASP A 373 15.90 8.05 14.45
CA ASP A 373 15.33 7.36 15.62
C ASP A 373 14.22 6.34 15.26
N ARG A 374 13.60 6.43 14.08
CA ARG A 374 12.53 5.53 13.63
C ARG A 374 13.03 4.39 12.75
N ILE A 375 14.31 4.36 12.46
CA ILE A 375 14.97 3.26 11.76
C ILE A 375 15.58 2.33 12.80
N ASP A 376 15.24 1.05 12.73
CA ASP A 376 15.62 0.08 13.76
C ASP A 376 16.99 -0.53 13.50
N LEU A 377 17.33 -0.78 12.23
CA LEU A 377 18.53 -1.47 11.78
C LEU A 377 19.37 -0.56 10.88
N HIS A 378 20.60 -0.31 11.26
CA HIS A 378 21.63 0.37 10.45
C HIS A 378 22.64 -0.66 9.96
N ILE A 379 22.76 -0.84 8.65
CA ILE A 379 23.53 -1.92 8.03
C ILE A 379 24.60 -1.30 7.13
N GLU A 380 25.85 -1.66 7.36
CA GLU A 380 26.93 -1.34 6.43
C GLU A 380 27.02 -2.40 5.33
N VAL A 381 26.84 -1.97 4.08
CA VAL A 381 26.91 -2.82 2.90
C VAL A 381 28.28 -2.67 2.27
N THR A 382 29.15 -3.61 2.54
CA THR A 382 30.51 -3.64 1.97
C THR A 382 30.50 -4.20 0.56
N PRO A 383 31.36 -3.74 -0.35
CA PRO A 383 31.51 -4.34 -1.67
C PRO A 383 31.92 -5.81 -1.57
N VAL A 384 31.34 -6.64 -2.42
CA VAL A 384 31.70 -8.05 -2.53
C VAL A 384 33.08 -8.18 -3.19
N SER A 385 33.94 -9.03 -2.66
CA SER A 385 35.26 -9.27 -3.23
C SER A 385 35.15 -9.97 -4.62
N ILE A 386 36.19 -9.77 -5.46
CA ILE A 386 36.23 -10.43 -6.78
C ILE A 386 36.21 -11.95 -6.65
N GLN A 387 36.83 -12.49 -5.59
CA GLN A 387 36.83 -13.92 -5.30
C GLN A 387 35.43 -14.45 -4.96
N GLU A 388 34.68 -13.73 -4.13
CA GLU A 388 33.28 -14.09 -3.82
C GLU A 388 32.39 -13.95 -5.06
N MET A 389 32.60 -12.91 -5.92
CA MET A 389 31.86 -12.77 -7.16
C MET A 389 32.14 -13.90 -8.16
N ALA A 390 33.36 -14.40 -8.21
CA ALA A 390 33.77 -15.49 -9.07
C ALA A 390 33.37 -16.88 -8.54
N SER A 391 32.98 -17.00 -7.27
CA SER A 391 32.54 -18.27 -6.67
C SER A 391 31.34 -18.83 -7.43
N ALA A 392 31.38 -20.14 -7.72
CA ALA A 392 30.26 -20.88 -8.29
C ALA A 392 29.15 -21.19 -7.28
N GLU A 393 29.40 -20.98 -5.99
CA GLU A 393 28.44 -21.23 -4.93
C GLU A 393 27.27 -20.23 -5.01
N ARG A 394 26.07 -20.76 -5.07
CA ARG A 394 24.85 -19.98 -4.91
C ARG A 394 24.65 -19.63 -3.45
N GLY A 395 24.10 -18.45 -3.18
CA GLY A 395 23.68 -18.05 -1.85
C GLY A 395 22.51 -18.91 -1.33
N GLU A 396 22.11 -18.66 -0.09
CA GLU A 396 20.92 -19.28 0.48
C GLU A 396 19.67 -18.81 -0.28
N PRO A 397 18.78 -19.75 -0.72
CA PRO A 397 17.59 -19.37 -1.48
C PRO A 397 16.54 -18.65 -0.62
N SER A 398 15.84 -17.71 -1.21
CA SER A 398 14.77 -16.93 -0.56
C SER A 398 13.74 -17.81 0.14
N ALA A 399 13.39 -18.96 -0.43
CA ALA A 399 12.45 -19.91 0.16
C ALA A 399 12.90 -20.46 1.53
N ALA A 400 14.21 -20.65 1.74
CA ALA A 400 14.75 -21.12 3.02
C ALA A 400 14.66 -20.00 4.08
N ILE A 401 15.04 -18.79 3.73
CA ILE A 401 14.93 -17.60 4.60
C ILE A 401 13.45 -17.35 4.94
N ARG A 402 12.58 -17.37 3.94
CA ARG A 402 11.12 -17.14 4.11
C ARG A 402 10.51 -18.12 5.11
N ARG A 403 10.90 -19.39 5.08
CA ARG A 403 10.41 -20.39 6.06
C ARG A 403 10.73 -20.01 7.51
N ARG A 404 11.94 -19.46 7.77
CA ARG A 404 12.30 -18.97 9.13
C ARG A 404 11.52 -17.73 9.51
N VAL A 405 11.38 -16.81 8.56
CA VAL A 405 10.60 -15.57 8.74
C VAL A 405 9.12 -15.89 9.05
N VAL A 406 8.49 -16.80 8.30
CA VAL A 406 7.09 -17.21 8.53
C VAL A 406 6.92 -17.81 9.92
N ARG A 407 7.83 -18.71 10.36
CA ARG A 407 7.78 -19.27 11.72
C ARG A 407 7.88 -18.20 12.81
N ALA A 408 8.77 -17.22 12.65
CA ALA A 408 8.89 -16.12 13.60
C ALA A 408 7.61 -15.25 13.62
N HIS A 409 6.97 -15.04 12.46
CA HIS A 409 5.67 -14.36 12.38
C HIS A 409 4.55 -15.12 13.08
N GLU A 410 4.52 -16.45 12.99
CA GLU A 410 3.53 -17.27 13.69
C GLU A 410 3.66 -17.12 15.21
N VAL A 411 4.90 -17.09 15.74
CA VAL A 411 5.16 -16.80 17.16
C VAL A 411 4.62 -15.43 17.55
N GLN A 412 4.89 -14.40 16.74
CA GLN A 412 4.41 -13.04 16.99
C GLN A 412 2.89 -12.94 16.89
N ARG A 413 2.26 -13.57 15.90
CA ARG A 413 0.80 -13.63 15.76
C ARG A 413 0.14 -14.25 17.00
N ASN A 414 0.73 -15.31 17.56
CA ASN A 414 0.23 -15.93 18.78
C ASN A 414 0.43 -15.00 20.00
N ARG A 415 1.59 -14.33 20.09
CA ARG A 415 1.91 -13.37 21.16
C ARG A 415 0.93 -12.21 21.20
N PHE A 416 0.56 -11.67 20.04
CA PHE A 416 -0.31 -10.48 19.92
C PHE A 416 -1.77 -10.82 19.65
N ARG A 417 -2.17 -12.09 19.84
CA ARG A 417 -3.57 -12.49 19.65
C ARG A 417 -4.49 -11.68 20.55
N GLY A 418 -5.47 -11.00 19.96
CA GLY A 418 -6.41 -10.13 20.68
C GLY A 418 -5.92 -8.70 20.92
N VAL A 419 -4.72 -8.34 20.45
CA VAL A 419 -4.22 -6.97 20.50
C VAL A 419 -4.46 -6.28 19.17
N ALA A 420 -5.42 -5.36 19.13
CA ALA A 420 -5.76 -4.67 17.90
C ALA A 420 -4.58 -3.83 17.34
N GLY A 421 -4.32 -3.94 16.04
CA GLY A 421 -3.35 -3.13 15.33
C GLY A 421 -1.86 -3.48 15.57
N VAL A 422 -1.56 -4.59 16.27
CA VAL A 422 -0.18 -5.05 16.51
C VAL A 422 -0.01 -6.45 15.93
N TYR A 423 0.85 -6.57 14.94
CA TYR A 423 1.09 -7.82 14.20
C TYR A 423 2.54 -8.29 14.26
N THR A 424 3.50 -7.37 14.53
CA THR A 424 4.93 -7.64 14.54
C THR A 424 5.62 -6.98 15.73
N ASN A 425 6.82 -7.46 16.07
CA ASN A 425 7.59 -6.93 17.18
C ASN A 425 7.93 -5.44 17.03
N ALA A 426 8.15 -4.94 15.81
CA ALA A 426 8.41 -3.52 15.57
C ALA A 426 7.23 -2.62 16.01
N MET A 427 6.02 -3.16 16.03
CA MET A 427 4.82 -2.42 16.40
C MET A 427 4.56 -2.33 17.91
N MET A 428 5.32 -3.06 18.74
CA MET A 428 5.15 -3.03 20.19
C MET A 428 5.25 -1.60 20.74
N THR A 429 4.34 -1.25 21.63
CA THR A 429 4.44 -0.03 22.44
C THR A 429 5.46 -0.20 23.57
N GLY A 430 5.93 0.87 24.21
CA GLY A 430 6.85 0.78 25.33
C GLY A 430 6.33 -0.05 26.51
N ARG A 431 4.99 -0.11 26.72
CA ARG A 431 4.36 -1.03 27.69
C ARG A 431 4.56 -2.48 27.27
N MET A 432 4.32 -2.79 26.00
CA MET A 432 4.45 -4.15 25.47
C MET A 432 5.92 -4.61 25.43
N VAL A 433 6.87 -3.69 25.21
CA VAL A 433 8.30 -4.02 25.28
C VAL A 433 8.66 -4.50 26.70
N ARG A 434 8.17 -3.84 27.75
CA ARG A 434 8.38 -4.28 29.13
C ARG A 434 7.74 -5.65 29.44
N GLU A 435 6.62 -5.96 28.81
CA GLU A 435 5.88 -7.19 29.00
C GLU A 435 6.47 -8.37 28.22
N TYR A 436 6.78 -8.17 26.91
CA TYR A 436 7.16 -9.24 25.99
C TYR A 436 8.65 -9.35 25.71
N CYS A 437 9.46 -8.41 26.20
CA CYS A 437 10.91 -8.43 26.03
C CYS A 437 11.67 -8.53 27.39
N PRO A 438 11.34 -9.53 28.26
CA PRO A 438 12.14 -9.73 29.46
C PRO A 438 13.53 -10.22 29.09
N ILE A 439 14.56 -9.58 29.67
CA ILE A 439 15.97 -9.91 29.53
C ILE A 439 16.53 -10.43 30.85
N ASP A 440 17.51 -11.33 30.79
CA ASP A 440 18.22 -11.82 31.95
C ASP A 440 19.20 -10.77 32.51
N ALA A 441 19.80 -11.04 33.67
CA ALA A 441 20.70 -10.11 34.34
C ALA A 441 21.99 -9.82 33.54
N GLU A 442 22.50 -10.82 32.82
CA GLU A 442 23.72 -10.67 32.00
C GLU A 442 23.45 -9.84 30.76
N ALA A 443 22.34 -10.10 30.05
CA ALA A 443 21.90 -9.33 28.90
C ALA A 443 21.61 -7.88 29.30
N ARG A 444 21.03 -7.65 30.49
CA ARG A 444 20.79 -6.30 31.02
C ARG A 444 22.09 -5.55 31.23
N THR A 445 23.07 -6.16 31.91
CA THR A 445 24.38 -5.57 32.15
C THR A 445 25.09 -5.22 30.83
N LEU A 446 24.99 -6.11 29.82
CA LEU A 446 25.54 -5.86 28.50
C LEU A 446 24.87 -4.63 27.83
N LEU A 447 23.55 -4.57 27.88
CA LEU A 447 22.78 -3.47 27.27
C LEU A 447 23.08 -2.13 27.99
N GLU A 448 23.11 -2.10 29.32
CA GLU A 448 23.44 -0.90 30.11
C GLU A 448 24.85 -0.36 29.75
N ARG A 449 25.85 -1.23 29.70
CA ARG A 449 27.20 -0.86 29.26
C ARG A 449 27.25 -0.30 27.84
N ALA A 450 26.46 -0.91 26.92
CA ALA A 450 26.38 -0.41 25.56
C ALA A 450 25.70 0.95 25.47
N MET A 451 24.63 1.17 26.24
CA MET A 451 23.94 2.47 26.34
C MET A 451 24.86 3.58 26.77
N GLU A 452 25.66 3.34 27.83
CA GLU A 452 26.65 4.30 28.34
C GLU A 452 27.77 4.54 27.33
N ARG A 453 28.40 3.48 26.81
CA ARG A 453 29.56 3.57 25.92
C ARG A 453 29.24 4.22 24.58
N LEU A 454 28.04 3.99 24.04
CA LEU A 454 27.61 4.49 22.74
C LEU A 454 26.71 5.73 22.86
N SER A 455 26.48 6.25 24.06
CA SER A 455 25.61 7.41 24.34
C SER A 455 24.22 7.26 23.69
N LEU A 456 23.62 6.07 23.80
CA LEU A 456 22.35 5.75 23.14
C LEU A 456 21.16 6.36 23.89
N SER A 457 20.14 6.78 23.13
CA SER A 457 18.91 7.35 23.69
C SER A 457 17.98 6.27 24.29
N ALA A 458 17.03 6.68 25.15
CA ALA A 458 15.97 5.79 25.65
C ALA A 458 15.13 5.13 24.52
N ARG A 459 14.98 5.83 23.40
CA ARG A 459 14.31 5.26 22.21
C ARG A 459 15.14 4.14 21.58
N ALA A 460 16.47 4.29 21.54
CA ALA A 460 17.37 3.24 21.06
C ALA A 460 17.28 1.98 21.95
N TYR A 461 17.12 2.15 23.27
CA TYR A 461 16.89 1.05 24.22
C TYR A 461 15.67 0.18 23.80
N ASP A 462 14.51 0.81 23.63
CA ASP A 462 13.29 0.09 23.24
C ASP A 462 13.45 -0.61 21.88
N ARG A 463 14.16 0.01 20.92
CA ARG A 463 14.40 -0.57 19.60
C ARG A 463 15.34 -1.77 19.65
N ILE A 464 16.42 -1.68 20.42
CA ILE A 464 17.32 -2.82 20.63
C ILE A 464 16.54 -4.00 21.20
N LEU A 465 15.66 -3.77 22.18
CA LEU A 465 14.84 -4.84 22.75
C LEU A 465 13.86 -5.45 21.75
N LYS A 466 13.22 -4.65 20.90
CA LYS A 466 12.32 -5.15 19.83
C LYS A 466 13.07 -6.01 18.81
N VAL A 467 14.26 -5.55 18.39
CA VAL A 467 15.13 -6.28 17.46
C VAL A 467 15.63 -7.57 18.10
N ALA A 468 16.11 -7.51 19.36
CA ALA A 468 16.55 -8.68 20.10
C ALA A 468 15.45 -9.70 20.31
N ARG A 469 14.18 -9.26 20.54
CA ARG A 469 13.02 -10.16 20.61
C ARG A 469 12.82 -10.87 19.27
N THR A 470 12.96 -10.17 18.13
CA THR A 470 12.85 -10.77 16.81
C THR A 470 13.95 -11.78 16.54
N ILE A 471 15.18 -11.48 16.95
CA ILE A 471 16.32 -12.41 16.83
C ILE A 471 16.05 -13.68 17.65
N ALA A 472 15.55 -13.55 18.89
CA ALA A 472 15.18 -14.69 19.72
C ALA A 472 14.02 -15.49 19.12
N ASP A 473 12.99 -14.83 18.52
CA ASP A 473 11.89 -15.51 17.83
C ASP A 473 12.40 -16.33 16.62
N LEU A 474 13.37 -15.81 15.86
CA LEU A 474 14.02 -16.52 14.74
C LEU A 474 14.83 -17.72 15.22
N ALA A 475 15.43 -17.64 16.41
CA ALA A 475 16.15 -18.74 17.05
C ALA A 475 15.21 -19.79 17.69
N GLY A 476 13.94 -19.42 17.93
CA GLY A 476 12.99 -20.24 18.66
C GLY A 476 13.12 -20.12 20.19
N ASP A 477 13.79 -19.07 20.67
CA ASP A 477 14.03 -18.84 22.11
C ASP A 477 12.88 -18.07 22.76
N GLU A 478 12.39 -18.57 23.89
CA GLU A 478 11.35 -17.88 24.67
C GLU A 478 11.89 -16.61 25.37
N ARG A 479 13.16 -16.61 25.77
CA ARG A 479 13.82 -15.51 26.49
C ARG A 479 14.87 -14.84 25.63
N ILE A 480 15.08 -13.55 25.90
CA ILE A 480 16.13 -12.77 25.25
C ILE A 480 17.40 -12.89 26.08
N GLY A 481 18.38 -13.65 25.59
CA GLY A 481 19.69 -13.79 26.21
C GLY A 481 20.71 -12.75 25.70
N THR A 482 21.97 -12.96 26.07
CA THR A 482 23.09 -12.06 25.71
C THR A 482 23.38 -12.01 24.20
N ALA A 483 23.26 -13.14 23.49
CA ALA A 483 23.57 -13.19 22.06
C ALA A 483 22.59 -12.35 21.20
N PRO A 484 21.24 -12.46 21.34
CA PRO A 484 20.30 -11.55 20.67
C PRO A 484 20.54 -10.07 21.01
N ILE A 485 20.89 -9.72 22.25
CA ILE A 485 21.18 -8.33 22.64
C ILE A 485 22.47 -7.84 21.96
N ALA A 486 23.52 -8.64 21.94
CA ALA A 486 24.78 -8.27 21.30
C ALA A 486 24.61 -8.04 19.79
N GLU A 487 23.87 -8.95 19.11
CA GLU A 487 23.54 -8.81 17.68
C GLU A 487 22.72 -7.53 17.43
N ALA A 488 21.69 -7.26 18.24
CA ALA A 488 20.83 -6.08 18.10
C ALA A 488 21.58 -4.75 18.32
N ILE A 489 22.51 -4.69 19.26
CA ILE A 489 23.38 -3.52 19.48
C ILE A 489 24.26 -3.25 18.25
N GLY A 490 24.73 -4.31 17.58
CA GLY A 490 25.54 -4.21 16.36
C GLY A 490 24.83 -3.43 15.23
N TYR A 491 23.52 -3.46 15.18
CA TYR A 491 22.71 -2.73 14.17
C TYR A 491 22.46 -1.25 14.51
N ARG A 492 23.11 -0.68 15.51
CA ARG A 492 23.01 0.74 15.88
C ARG A 492 24.30 1.52 15.61
N SER A 493 24.99 1.18 14.52
CA SER A 493 26.32 1.73 14.19
C SER A 493 26.33 3.25 13.97
N LEU A 494 25.24 3.84 13.44
CA LEU A 494 25.15 5.29 13.18
C LEU A 494 24.82 6.14 14.41
N ASP A 495 24.35 5.54 15.49
CA ASP A 495 24.07 6.27 16.73
C ASP A 495 25.37 6.65 17.47
N ARG A 496 26.53 6.16 17.00
CA ARG A 496 27.82 6.52 17.58
C ARG A 496 28.15 7.97 17.29
N GLU A 497 28.47 8.74 18.30
CA GLU A 497 28.89 10.16 18.16
C GLU A 497 30.10 10.37 17.23
N SER A 498 30.90 9.33 16.98
CA SER A 498 32.07 9.35 16.12
C SER A 498 31.79 9.17 14.64
N TRP A 499 30.54 8.88 14.26
CA TRP A 499 30.20 8.65 12.84
C TRP A 499 30.15 9.97 12.07
N GLY A 500 31.08 10.16 11.12
CA GLY A 500 31.18 11.38 10.32
C GLY A 500 32.01 12.51 10.90
N ARG A 501 32.71 12.30 12.03
CA ARG A 501 33.72 13.23 12.59
C ARG A 501 35.08 12.96 12.01
#